data_fdef0bd7715788ca37126036b372295d
#
_entry.id   fdef0bd7715788ca37126036b372295d
#
_cell.length_a   1.000
_cell.length_b   1.000
_cell.length_c   1.000
_cell.angle_alpha   90.00
_cell.angle_beta   90.00
_cell.angle_gamma   90.00
#
_symmetry.space_group_name_H-M   'P 1'
#
loop_
_entity.id
_entity.type
_entity.pdbx_description
1 polymer ?
#
loop_
_entity_poly.entity_id
_entity_poly.type
_entity_poly.pdbx_seq_one_letter_code
_entity_poly.pdbx_strand_id
1 'polypeptide(L)'
;METDIIGNRTSLLRIIRADIETVLQRDPAARTRIEVLLAYPGLHALWSYRFSHFLWNRGSKLTARILSNTIRFLTGIEIHPAARIGTGFFIDHGMGVVIGETAIIGKNVTLYHG
;
A
#
# COMPACT_ATOMS: atom_id res chain seq x y z
N MET A 1 -5.23 14.24 6.72
CA MET A 1 -6.06 13.08 6.40
C MET A 1 -5.36 11.76 6.69
N GLU A 2 -4.14 11.54 6.21
CA GLU A 2 -3.38 10.33 6.53
C GLU A 2 -3.08 10.19 8.01
N THR A 3 -2.81 11.29 8.69
CA THR A 3 -2.57 11.28 10.13
C THR A 3 -3.80 10.82 10.91
N ASP A 4 -5.00 11.20 10.46
CA ASP A 4 -6.24 10.78 11.11
C ASP A 4 -6.49 9.29 10.92
N ILE A 5 -6.12 8.75 9.77
CA ILE A 5 -6.26 7.33 9.46
C ILE A 5 -5.43 6.49 10.44
N ILE A 6 -4.18 6.87 10.65
CA ILE A 6 -3.28 6.12 11.55
C ILE A 6 -3.69 6.34 13.01
N GLY A 7 -4.14 7.53 13.37
CA GLY A 7 -4.51 7.87 14.73
C GLY A 7 -5.88 7.36 15.16
N ASN A 8 -6.71 6.87 14.24
CA ASN A 8 -8.07 6.43 14.53
C ASN A 8 -8.24 4.95 14.21
N ARG A 9 -8.42 4.14 15.26
CA ARG A 9 -8.53 2.69 15.12
C ARG A 9 -9.67 2.28 14.17
N THR A 10 -10.84 2.90 14.29
CA THR A 10 -11.99 2.60 13.45
C THR A 10 -11.71 2.91 11.97
N SER A 11 -11.09 4.06 11.70
CA SER A 11 -10.72 4.44 10.35
C SER A 11 -9.67 3.51 9.77
N LEU A 12 -8.69 3.10 10.59
CA LEU A 12 -7.65 2.17 10.16
C LEU A 12 -8.26 0.82 9.78
N LEU A 13 -9.12 0.27 10.63
CA LEU A 13 -9.79 -1.00 10.35
C LEU A 13 -10.65 -0.93 9.08
N ARG A 14 -11.32 0.20 8.88
CA ARG A 14 -12.14 0.42 7.68
C ARG A 14 -11.29 0.40 6.41
N ILE A 15 -10.12 1.03 6.45
CA ILE A 15 -9.21 1.07 5.30
C ILE A 15 -8.65 -0.30 5.00
N ILE A 16 -8.23 -1.05 6.02
CA ILE A 16 -7.72 -2.41 5.84
C ILE A 16 -8.80 -3.28 5.19
N ARG A 17 -10.04 -3.20 5.68
CA ARG A 17 -11.15 -3.95 5.12
C ARG A 17 -11.42 -3.55 3.67
N ALA A 18 -11.43 -2.25 3.37
CA ALA A 18 -11.66 -1.76 2.03
C ALA A 18 -10.58 -2.23 1.05
N ASP A 19 -9.32 -2.25 1.48
CA ASP A 19 -8.24 -2.73 0.65
C ASP A 19 -8.38 -4.21 0.34
N ILE A 20 -8.78 -5.02 1.34
CA ILE A 20 -9.03 -6.45 1.13
C ILE A 20 -10.18 -6.66 0.15
N GLU A 21 -11.28 -5.94 0.32
CA GLU A 21 -12.42 -6.06 -0.58
C GLU A 21 -12.07 -5.65 -2.01
N THR A 22 -11.22 -4.65 -2.18
CA THR A 22 -10.75 -4.23 -3.50
C THR A 22 -10.06 -5.40 -4.22
N VAL A 23 -9.19 -6.13 -3.52
CA VAL A 23 -8.51 -7.28 -4.10
C VAL A 23 -9.51 -8.38 -4.46
N LEU A 24 -10.44 -8.69 -3.56
CA LEU A 24 -11.45 -9.72 -3.80
C LEU A 24 -12.32 -9.40 -5.02
N GLN A 25 -12.62 -8.12 -5.25
CA GLN A 25 -13.43 -7.70 -6.38
C GLN A 25 -12.68 -7.74 -7.70
N ARG A 26 -11.37 -7.46 -7.69
CA ARG A 26 -10.61 -7.27 -8.93
C ARG A 26 -9.79 -8.47 -9.36
N ASP A 27 -9.47 -9.37 -8.42
CA ASP A 27 -8.70 -10.57 -8.74
C ASP A 27 -9.59 -11.80 -8.65
N PRO A 28 -9.94 -12.43 -9.78
CA PRO A 28 -10.79 -13.62 -9.76
C PRO A 28 -10.11 -14.81 -9.09
N ALA A 29 -8.79 -14.79 -8.90
CA ALA A 29 -8.08 -15.85 -8.20
C ALA A 29 -8.17 -15.72 -6.69
N ALA A 30 -8.55 -14.53 -6.16
CA ALA A 30 -8.69 -14.34 -4.73
C ALA A 30 -9.98 -14.99 -4.22
N ARG A 31 -9.86 -15.85 -3.22
CA ARG A 31 -10.99 -16.68 -2.74
C ARG A 31 -11.52 -16.25 -1.39
N THR A 32 -10.64 -15.90 -0.46
CA THR A 32 -11.03 -15.57 0.91
C THR A 32 -10.29 -14.35 1.40
N ARG A 33 -10.84 -13.68 2.41
CA ARG A 33 -10.18 -12.53 3.04
C ARG A 33 -8.87 -12.92 3.70
N ILE A 34 -8.79 -14.11 4.28
CA ILE A 34 -7.56 -14.61 4.91
C ILE A 34 -6.46 -14.79 3.88
N GLU A 35 -6.79 -15.35 2.73
CA GLU A 35 -5.83 -15.51 1.64
C GLU A 35 -5.29 -14.15 1.19
N VAL A 36 -6.16 -13.17 1.00
CA VAL A 36 -5.78 -11.83 0.59
C VAL A 36 -4.88 -11.20 1.64
N LEU A 37 -5.23 -11.32 2.92
CA LEU A 37 -4.45 -10.76 4.01
C LEU A 37 -3.02 -11.32 4.05
N LEU A 38 -2.87 -12.62 3.83
CA LEU A 38 -1.59 -13.30 4.04
C LEU A 38 -0.76 -13.46 2.77
N ALA A 39 -1.37 -13.50 1.60
CA ALA A 39 -0.70 -13.95 0.39
C ALA A 39 -0.55 -12.89 -0.71
N TYR A 40 -0.97 -11.65 -0.48
CA TYR A 40 -0.90 -10.62 -1.49
C TYR A 40 0.18 -9.58 -1.15
N PRO A 41 1.39 -9.71 -1.74
CA PRO A 41 2.49 -8.78 -1.45
C PRO A 41 2.18 -7.34 -1.84
N GLY A 42 1.39 -7.13 -2.90
CA GLY A 42 0.97 -5.78 -3.29
C GLY A 42 0.20 -5.07 -2.19
N LEU A 43 -0.64 -5.81 -1.48
CA LEU A 43 -1.40 -5.26 -0.35
C LEU A 43 -0.47 -4.94 0.82
N HIS A 44 0.47 -5.83 1.12
CA HIS A 44 1.45 -5.59 2.18
C HIS A 44 2.30 -4.36 1.87
N ALA A 45 2.71 -4.19 0.62
CA ALA A 45 3.45 -3.01 0.20
C ALA A 45 2.62 -1.73 0.34
N LEU A 46 1.35 -1.78 -0.02
CA LEU A 46 0.45 -0.64 0.11
C LEU A 46 0.28 -0.23 1.57
N TRP A 47 0.06 -1.19 2.47
CA TRP A 47 -0.10 -0.89 3.90
C TRP A 47 1.18 -0.33 4.50
N SER A 48 2.33 -0.88 4.14
CA SER A 48 3.62 -0.32 4.57
C SER A 48 3.83 1.07 4.03
N TYR A 49 3.41 1.34 2.79
CA TYR A 49 3.45 2.68 2.22
C TYR A 49 2.60 3.65 3.04
N ARG A 50 1.39 3.26 3.44
CA ARG A 50 0.54 4.15 4.22
C ARG A 50 1.21 4.56 5.53
N PHE A 51 1.88 3.61 6.19
CA PHE A 51 2.60 3.91 7.42
C PHE A 51 3.86 4.75 7.15
N SER A 52 4.65 4.41 6.14
CA SER A 52 5.85 5.17 5.81
C SER A 52 5.50 6.58 5.32
N HIS A 53 4.39 6.73 4.62
CA HIS A 53 3.89 8.04 4.20
C HIS A 53 3.53 8.91 5.41
N PHE A 54 2.89 8.32 6.41
CA PHE A 54 2.60 9.00 7.66
C PHE A 54 3.89 9.49 8.33
N LEU A 55 4.91 8.62 8.42
CA LEU A 55 6.21 9.00 9.00
C LEU A 55 6.89 10.10 8.20
N TRP A 56 6.83 10.02 6.88
CA TRP A 56 7.39 11.04 5.99
C TRP A 56 6.76 12.41 6.26
N ASN A 57 5.45 12.45 6.36
CA ASN A 57 4.72 13.69 6.61
C ASN A 57 4.97 14.25 8.00
N ARG A 58 5.39 13.41 8.94
CA ARG A 58 5.77 13.83 10.30
C ARG A 58 7.23 14.27 10.40
N GLY A 59 7.98 14.24 9.30
CA GLY A 59 9.38 14.62 9.28
C GLY A 59 10.37 13.49 9.52
N SER A 60 9.90 12.27 9.81
CA SER A 60 10.76 11.09 10.02
C SER A 60 11.14 10.46 8.67
N LYS A 61 11.85 11.22 7.84
CA LYS A 61 12.08 10.83 6.45
C LYS A 61 13.03 9.64 6.31
N LEU A 62 14.09 9.61 7.11
CA LEU A 62 15.04 8.51 7.04
C LEU A 62 14.38 7.18 7.43
N THR A 63 13.63 7.18 8.53
CA THR A 63 12.92 5.98 8.97
C THR A 63 11.92 5.52 7.91
N ALA A 64 11.18 6.47 7.31
CA ALA A 64 10.25 6.16 6.25
C ALA A 64 10.94 5.50 5.05
N ARG A 65 12.11 6.02 4.65
CA ARG A 65 12.88 5.46 3.53
C ARG A 65 13.43 4.07 3.86
N ILE A 66 13.90 3.85 5.08
CA ILE A 66 14.40 2.54 5.50
C ILE A 66 13.27 1.52 5.48
N LEU A 67 12.10 1.89 5.97
CA LEU A 67 10.92 1.01 5.93
C LEU A 67 10.56 0.67 4.48
N SER A 68 10.51 1.66 3.61
CA SER A 68 10.20 1.46 2.21
C SER A 68 11.18 0.50 1.53
N ASN A 69 12.47 0.66 1.81
CA ASN A 69 13.50 -0.24 1.25
C ASN A 69 13.40 -1.66 1.81
N THR A 70 13.05 -1.79 3.08
CA THR A 70 12.85 -3.10 3.69
C THR A 70 11.69 -3.84 3.02
N ILE A 71 10.59 -3.14 2.78
CA ILE A 71 9.43 -3.71 2.10
C ILE A 71 9.75 -4.07 0.66
N ARG A 72 10.55 -3.24 -0.02
CA ARG A 72 11.03 -3.58 -1.36
C ARG A 72 11.77 -4.91 -1.36
N PHE A 73 12.64 -5.12 -0.39
CA PHE A 73 13.39 -6.37 -0.27
C PHE A 73 12.45 -7.57 -0.06
N LEU A 74 11.41 -7.40 0.77
CA LEU A 74 10.50 -8.49 1.12
C LEU A 74 9.46 -8.78 0.04
N THR A 75 9.03 -7.77 -0.71
CA THR A 75 7.90 -7.90 -1.65
C THR A 75 8.29 -7.73 -3.11
N GLY A 76 9.46 -7.19 -3.39
CA GLY A 76 9.84 -6.80 -4.75
C GLY A 76 9.14 -5.53 -5.24
N ILE A 77 8.46 -4.79 -4.36
CA ILE A 77 7.70 -3.59 -4.70
C ILE A 77 8.29 -2.41 -3.95
N GLU A 78 8.67 -1.37 -4.69
CA GLU A 78 9.17 -0.14 -4.11
C GLU A 78 8.13 0.97 -4.24
N ILE A 79 7.69 1.52 -3.11
CA ILE A 79 6.81 2.69 -3.10
C ILE A 79 7.49 3.76 -2.25
N HIS A 80 7.85 4.87 -2.89
CA HIS A 80 8.49 5.97 -2.15
C HIS A 80 7.50 6.55 -1.13
N PRO A 81 7.93 6.83 0.10
CA PRO A 81 7.01 7.32 1.14
C PRO A 81 6.33 8.64 0.79
N ALA A 82 6.94 9.47 -0.06
CA ALA A 82 6.37 10.76 -0.45
C ALA A 82 5.34 10.65 -1.57
N ALA A 83 5.22 9.50 -2.24
CA ALA A 83 4.23 9.32 -3.30
C ALA A 83 2.82 9.55 -2.77
N ARG A 84 1.91 9.97 -3.65
CA ARG A 84 0.51 10.20 -3.30
C ARG A 84 -0.35 9.17 -4.00
N ILE A 85 -1.06 8.36 -3.22
CA ILE A 85 -1.85 7.25 -3.74
C ILE A 85 -3.28 7.39 -3.24
N GLY A 86 -4.23 7.42 -4.16
CA GLY A 86 -5.65 7.48 -3.84
C GLY A 86 -6.20 6.17 -3.32
N THR A 87 -7.48 6.15 -2.99
CA THR A 87 -8.16 4.97 -2.47
C THR A 87 -8.44 3.97 -3.59
N GLY A 88 -8.64 2.70 -3.22
CA GLY A 88 -8.97 1.65 -4.18
C GLY A 88 -7.81 1.22 -5.06
N PHE A 89 -6.59 1.44 -4.62
CA PHE A 89 -5.40 1.06 -5.37
C PHE A 89 -5.12 -0.44 -5.20
N PHE A 90 -4.85 -1.10 -6.32
CA PHE A 90 -4.55 -2.54 -6.32
C PHE A 90 -3.30 -2.79 -7.16
N ILE A 91 -2.33 -3.50 -6.57
CA ILE A 91 -1.14 -3.98 -7.29
C ILE A 91 -1.27 -5.48 -7.42
N ASP A 92 -1.43 -5.95 -8.64
CA ASP A 92 -1.56 -7.38 -8.94
C ASP A 92 -0.18 -7.92 -9.34
N HIS A 93 0.21 -9.04 -8.72
CA HIS A 93 1.53 -9.66 -8.84
C HIS A 93 2.66 -8.83 -8.26
N GLY A 94 2.84 -7.62 -8.66
CA GLY A 94 3.64 -6.57 -8.02
C GLY A 94 5.13 -6.60 -8.22
N MET A 95 5.75 -7.75 -8.45
CA MET A 95 7.21 -7.84 -8.54
C MET A 95 7.76 -6.86 -9.58
N GLY A 96 8.70 -6.02 -9.17
CA GLY A 96 9.34 -5.04 -10.05
C GLY A 96 8.60 -3.71 -10.18
N VAL A 97 7.47 -3.53 -9.48
CA VAL A 97 6.78 -2.24 -9.47
C VAL A 97 7.60 -1.23 -8.70
N VAL A 98 7.77 -0.04 -9.28
CA VAL A 98 8.44 1.10 -8.63
C VAL A 98 7.56 2.32 -8.75
N ILE A 99 7.20 2.92 -7.62
CA ILE A 99 6.43 4.16 -7.55
C ILE A 99 7.32 5.20 -6.91
N GLY A 100 7.70 6.22 -7.70
CA GLY A 100 8.69 7.21 -7.31
C GLY A 100 8.15 8.32 -6.43
N GLU A 101 9.06 9.18 -5.99
CA GLU A 101 8.80 10.23 -5.01
C GLU A 101 7.72 11.21 -5.43
N THR A 102 7.67 11.57 -6.70
CA THR A 102 6.75 12.59 -7.21
C THR A 102 5.50 11.99 -7.85
N ALA A 103 5.32 10.67 -7.77
CA ALA A 103 4.18 10.00 -8.39
C ALA A 103 2.88 10.39 -7.69
N ILE A 104 1.84 10.57 -8.49
CA ILE A 104 0.48 10.80 -8.01
C ILE A 104 -0.40 9.77 -8.69
N ILE A 105 -1.06 8.93 -7.89
CA ILE A 105 -1.95 7.89 -8.39
C ILE A 105 -3.36 8.22 -7.91
N GLY A 106 -4.28 8.29 -8.86
CA GLY A 106 -5.68 8.61 -8.57
C GLY A 106 -6.43 7.46 -7.89
N LYS A 107 -7.73 7.57 -7.85
CA LYS A 107 -8.59 6.56 -7.21
C LYS A 107 -8.80 5.37 -8.14
N ASN A 108 -8.96 4.19 -7.55
CA ASN A 108 -9.37 2.96 -8.24
C ASN A 108 -8.43 2.54 -9.37
N VAL A 109 -7.13 2.79 -9.20
CA VAL A 109 -6.11 2.40 -10.19
C VAL A 109 -5.64 0.98 -9.89
N THR A 110 -5.42 0.21 -10.94
CA THR A 110 -4.80 -1.11 -10.85
C THR A 110 -3.49 -1.10 -11.61
N LEU A 111 -2.42 -1.59 -10.97
CA LEU A 111 -1.13 -1.80 -11.60
C LEU A 111 -0.78 -3.28 -11.60
N TYR A 112 -0.02 -3.68 -12.61
CA TYR A 112 0.55 -5.03 -12.68
C TYR A 112 2.06 -4.95 -12.45
N HIS A 113 2.73 -6.10 -12.45
CA HIS A 113 4.17 -6.18 -12.24
C HIS A 113 4.97 -5.33 -13.24
N GLY A 114 6.18 -5.00 -12.88
CA GLY A 114 7.05 -4.11 -13.64
C GLY A 114 7.61 -4.65 -14.93
#